data_aecd3454a688100a711f500fa7a7125a
#
_entry.id   aecd3454a688100a711f500fa7a7125a
#
_cell.length_a   1.000
_cell.length_b   1.000
_cell.length_c   1.000
_cell.angle_alpha   90.00
_cell.angle_beta   90.00
_cell.angle_gamma   90.00
#
_symmetry.space_group_name_H-M   'P 1'
#
loop_
_entity.id
_entity.type
_entity.pdbx_description
1 polymer ?
#
loop_
_entity_poly.entity_id
_entity_poly.type
_entity_poly.pdbx_seq_one_letter_code
_entity_poly.pdbx_strand_id
1 'polypeptide(L)'
;AELVKLVPLIQGLPDPPGFPPALLARREQEQAFLAQLLDGSKVQPYELPVQMRVALRPYQHEGVSWMAFLARYQLHGILCDDMGLGKTLQSITLLSCKHHERDVRWRESQAPDARPIPSLIVCPPTLTGHWVHEIEQYSPNLRAILYAGQPAERARLQTQIASYDAVVMSYDVVRNDIAALAPLHWHYCILDEGHVICSAKTKTTRAVKQIHAEHRLILSGTPIQNHVLELWSLFDFLMPGFLGTDHAFHERFARPVLACRTGKPSAADKEAATLALEALHLSLIH
;
A
#
# COMPACT_ATOMS: atom_id res chain seq x y z
N ALA A 1 -8.97 -18.43 1.03
CA ALA A 1 -9.87 -18.55 -0.13
C ALA A 1 -11.15 -19.33 0.19
N GLU A 2 -11.10 -20.41 1.01
CA GLU A 2 -12.31 -21.16 1.39
C GLU A 2 -13.18 -20.44 2.44
N LEU A 3 -12.57 -19.74 3.38
CA LEU A 3 -13.28 -18.97 4.43
C LEU A 3 -14.21 -17.90 3.85
N VAL A 4 -13.84 -17.26 2.76
CA VAL A 4 -14.64 -16.19 2.16
C VAL A 4 -15.83 -16.72 1.35
N LYS A 5 -15.74 -17.93 0.81
CA LYS A 5 -16.89 -18.61 0.22
C LYS A 5 -17.96 -18.96 1.26
N LEU A 6 -17.56 -19.07 2.53
CA LEU A 6 -18.47 -19.30 3.65
C LEU A 6 -19.10 -18.02 4.21
N VAL A 7 -18.55 -16.84 3.91
CA VAL A 7 -19.05 -15.55 4.43
C VAL A 7 -20.52 -15.30 4.10
N PRO A 8 -21.00 -15.47 2.84
CA PRO A 8 -22.41 -15.29 2.52
C PRO A 8 -23.33 -16.33 3.21
N LEU A 9 -22.82 -17.55 3.45
CA LEU A 9 -23.56 -18.59 4.15
C LEU A 9 -23.61 -18.32 5.65
N ILE A 10 -22.58 -17.73 6.23
CA ILE A 10 -22.50 -17.38 7.65
C ILE A 10 -23.33 -16.09 7.96
N GLN A 11 -23.39 -15.15 7.03
CA GLN A 11 -24.12 -13.90 7.19
C GLN A 11 -25.65 -14.07 7.32
N GLY A 12 -26.20 -15.17 6.83
CA GLY A 12 -27.63 -15.48 6.89
C GLY A 12 -28.06 -16.40 8.04
N LEU A 13 -27.13 -16.89 8.85
CA LEU A 13 -27.47 -17.77 9.96
C LEU A 13 -27.87 -16.98 11.21
N PRO A 14 -29.00 -17.33 11.86
CA PRO A 14 -29.37 -16.71 13.13
C PRO A 14 -28.32 -17.06 14.21
N ASP A 15 -28.12 -16.13 15.14
CA ASP A 15 -27.22 -16.36 16.25
C ASP A 15 -27.68 -17.54 17.10
N PRO A 16 -26.81 -18.50 17.40
CA PRO A 16 -27.18 -19.61 18.26
C PRO A 16 -27.48 -19.09 19.67
N PRO A 17 -28.52 -19.57 20.32
CA PRO A 17 -28.88 -19.16 21.67
C PRO A 17 -27.73 -19.47 22.64
N GLY A 18 -27.34 -18.47 23.44
CA GLY A 18 -26.29 -18.62 24.45
C GLY A 18 -24.88 -18.28 23.98
N PHE A 19 -24.71 -17.61 22.83
CA PHE A 19 -23.39 -17.18 22.36
C PHE A 19 -22.82 -16.10 23.30
N PRO A 20 -21.54 -16.24 23.75
CA PRO A 20 -20.94 -15.23 24.63
C PRO A 20 -20.91 -13.85 24.00
N PRO A 21 -21.26 -12.75 24.74
CA PRO A 21 -21.29 -11.39 24.20
C PRO A 21 -20.00 -10.95 23.52
N ALA A 22 -18.84 -11.40 24.02
CA ALA A 22 -17.54 -11.11 23.43
C ALA A 22 -17.35 -11.71 22.01
N LEU A 23 -17.94 -12.88 21.75
CA LEU A 23 -17.89 -13.52 20.43
C LEU A 23 -18.88 -12.87 19.46
N LEU A 24 -20.04 -12.40 19.95
CA LEU A 24 -20.97 -11.63 19.14
C LEU A 24 -20.35 -10.31 18.69
N ALA A 25 -19.75 -9.57 19.62
CA ALA A 25 -19.05 -8.31 19.29
C ALA A 25 -17.91 -8.51 18.28
N ARG A 26 -17.15 -9.61 18.42
CA ARG A 26 -16.11 -9.97 17.46
C ARG A 26 -16.68 -10.30 16.08
N ARG A 27 -17.77 -11.04 16.01
CA ARG A 27 -18.47 -11.36 14.76
C ARG A 27 -19.00 -10.10 14.07
N GLU A 28 -19.61 -9.16 14.81
CA GLU A 28 -20.05 -7.88 14.29
C GLU A 28 -18.90 -7.07 13.71
N GLN A 29 -17.73 -7.05 14.39
CA GLN A 29 -16.52 -6.38 13.90
C GLN A 29 -15.99 -7.04 12.61
N GLU A 30 -15.97 -8.36 12.55
CA GLU A 30 -15.55 -9.10 11.35
C GLU A 30 -16.52 -8.89 10.18
N GLN A 31 -17.83 -8.83 10.44
CA GLN A 31 -18.84 -8.50 9.43
C GLN A 31 -18.71 -7.06 8.93
N ALA A 32 -18.51 -6.11 9.84
CA ALA A 32 -18.28 -4.72 9.48
C ALA A 32 -17.01 -4.54 8.65
N PHE A 33 -15.93 -5.23 9.01
CA PHE A 33 -14.69 -5.27 8.24
C PHE A 33 -14.92 -5.78 6.82
N LEU A 34 -15.57 -6.94 6.68
CA LEU A 34 -15.84 -7.54 5.37
C LEU A 34 -16.76 -6.64 4.52
N ALA A 35 -17.76 -6.02 5.12
CA ALA A 35 -18.65 -5.10 4.42
C ALA A 35 -17.89 -3.88 3.88
N GLN A 36 -16.97 -3.32 4.66
CA GLN A 36 -16.12 -2.20 4.25
C GLN A 36 -15.06 -2.61 3.20
N LEU A 37 -14.51 -3.82 3.31
CA LEU A 37 -13.54 -4.35 2.35
C LEU A 37 -14.16 -4.59 0.97
N LEU A 38 -15.40 -5.11 0.94
CA LEU A 38 -16.13 -5.43 -0.29
C LEU A 38 -16.78 -4.19 -0.94
N ASP A 39 -17.07 -3.17 -0.13
CA ASP A 39 -17.75 -1.96 -0.57
C ASP A 39 -17.10 -0.74 0.09
N GLY A 40 -16.18 -0.10 -0.64
CA GLY A 40 -15.43 1.07 -0.17
C GLY A 40 -16.30 2.24 0.28
N SER A 41 -17.57 2.33 -0.20
CA SER A 41 -18.53 3.36 0.23
C SER A 41 -18.95 3.21 1.69
N LYS A 42 -18.72 2.04 2.29
CA LYS A 42 -19.01 1.73 3.70
C LYS A 42 -17.84 2.03 4.64
N VAL A 43 -16.69 2.44 4.10
CA VAL A 43 -15.55 2.86 4.92
C VAL A 43 -15.95 4.10 5.72
N GLN A 44 -15.80 4.00 7.04
CA GLN A 44 -16.14 5.12 7.93
C GLN A 44 -15.17 6.28 7.71
N PRO A 45 -15.67 7.53 7.69
CA PRO A 45 -14.81 8.70 7.60
C PRO A 45 -13.77 8.69 8.73
N TYR A 46 -12.50 8.86 8.36
CA TYR A 46 -11.41 8.95 9.32
C TYR A 46 -11.33 10.36 9.89
N GLU A 47 -11.52 10.49 11.20
CA GLU A 47 -11.32 11.75 11.89
C GLU A 47 -9.82 12.08 11.93
N LEU A 48 -9.44 13.20 11.34
CA LEU A 48 -8.03 13.61 11.26
C LEU A 48 -7.56 14.14 12.62
N PRO A 49 -6.65 13.46 13.33
CA PRO A 49 -6.14 13.93 14.62
C PRO A 49 -5.19 15.12 14.46
N VAL A 50 -4.82 15.47 13.23
CA VAL A 50 -3.94 16.58 12.90
C VAL A 50 -4.65 17.50 11.91
N GLN A 51 -4.71 18.80 12.24
CA GLN A 51 -5.22 19.81 11.31
C GLN A 51 -4.14 20.14 10.28
N MET A 52 -4.36 19.73 9.04
CA MET A 52 -3.47 20.05 7.92
C MET A 52 -3.48 21.55 7.61
N ARG A 53 -2.41 22.05 7.04
CA ARG A 53 -2.30 23.48 6.63
C ARG A 53 -3.15 23.83 5.40
N VAL A 54 -3.74 22.83 4.76
CA VAL A 54 -4.64 22.95 3.61
C VAL A 54 -5.86 22.07 3.83
N ALA A 55 -7.04 22.56 3.40
CA ALA A 55 -8.27 21.80 3.47
C ALA A 55 -8.31 20.71 2.38
N LEU A 56 -8.66 19.48 2.75
CA LEU A 56 -8.89 18.41 1.80
C LEU A 56 -10.22 18.60 1.08
N ARG A 57 -10.28 18.26 -0.18
CA ARG A 57 -11.56 18.08 -0.90
C ARG A 57 -12.25 16.79 -0.41
N PRO A 58 -13.59 16.69 -0.53
CA PRO A 58 -14.33 15.52 -0.04
C PRO A 58 -13.74 14.18 -0.51
N TYR A 59 -13.48 14.02 -1.81
CA TYR A 59 -12.90 12.79 -2.36
C TYR A 59 -11.49 12.50 -1.84
N GLN A 60 -10.68 13.53 -1.53
CA GLN A 60 -9.36 13.35 -0.92
C GLN A 60 -9.49 12.84 0.51
N HIS A 61 -10.48 13.32 1.25
CA HIS A 61 -10.78 12.82 2.57
C HIS A 61 -11.27 11.36 2.54
N GLU A 62 -12.07 10.99 1.54
CA GLU A 62 -12.46 9.60 1.30
C GLU A 62 -11.26 8.71 1.03
N GLY A 63 -10.32 9.14 0.18
CA GLY A 63 -9.07 8.43 -0.08
C GLY A 63 -8.19 8.27 1.16
N VAL A 64 -8.07 9.31 2.00
CA VAL A 64 -7.39 9.23 3.30
C VAL A 64 -8.09 8.24 4.24
N SER A 65 -9.42 8.27 4.28
CA SER A 65 -10.22 7.35 5.11
C SER A 65 -10.01 5.89 4.69
N TRP A 66 -10.00 5.63 3.38
CA TRP A 66 -9.70 4.31 2.83
C TRP A 66 -8.28 3.84 3.18
N MET A 67 -7.27 4.69 3.02
CA MET A 67 -5.89 4.34 3.41
C MET A 67 -5.74 4.11 4.92
N ALA A 68 -6.46 4.90 5.75
CA ALA A 68 -6.48 4.71 7.20
C ALA A 68 -7.19 3.40 7.60
N PHE A 69 -8.25 3.02 6.88
CA PHE A 69 -8.90 1.72 7.01
C PHE A 69 -7.93 0.58 6.71
N LEU A 70 -7.18 0.63 5.59
CA LEU A 70 -6.17 -0.38 5.29
C LEU A 70 -5.14 -0.51 6.41
N ALA A 71 -4.62 0.61 6.90
CA ALA A 71 -3.65 0.62 7.98
C ALA A 71 -4.18 0.00 9.28
N ARG A 72 -5.45 0.27 9.63
CA ARG A 72 -6.11 -0.29 10.82
C ARG A 72 -6.12 -1.82 10.80
N TYR A 73 -6.29 -2.42 9.63
CA TYR A 73 -6.38 -3.87 9.45
C TYR A 73 -5.07 -4.49 8.93
N GLN A 74 -3.95 -3.74 8.98
CA GLN A 74 -2.63 -4.17 8.50
C GLN A 74 -2.67 -4.63 7.03
N LEU A 75 -3.55 -4.02 6.26
CA LEU A 75 -3.61 -4.18 4.82
C LEU A 75 -2.75 -3.14 4.12
N HIS A 76 -2.39 -3.44 2.88
CA HIS A 76 -1.63 -2.61 1.98
C HIS A 76 -2.48 -2.25 0.77
N GLY A 77 -2.13 -1.19 0.02
CA GLY A 77 -2.99 -0.79 -1.08
C GLY A 77 -2.32 0.00 -2.18
N ILE A 78 -3.08 0.23 -3.23
CA ILE A 78 -2.69 1.06 -4.37
C ILE A 78 -3.69 2.21 -4.48
N LEU A 79 -3.24 3.44 -4.37
CA LEU A 79 -4.06 4.63 -4.64
C LEU A 79 -3.94 4.98 -6.12
N CYS A 80 -5.04 4.74 -6.86
CA CYS A 80 -5.09 4.82 -8.32
C CYS A 80 -5.89 6.02 -8.84
N ASP A 81 -5.87 7.12 -8.14
CA ASP A 81 -6.51 8.35 -8.60
C ASP A 81 -5.83 8.88 -9.88
N ASP A 82 -6.57 9.58 -10.71
CA ASP A 82 -6.02 10.25 -11.89
C ASP A 82 -4.91 11.25 -11.51
N MET A 83 -4.08 11.60 -12.48
CA MET A 83 -3.05 12.62 -12.29
C MET A 83 -3.68 13.97 -11.91
N GLY A 84 -3.07 14.67 -10.95
CA GLY A 84 -3.55 15.99 -10.48
C GLY A 84 -4.65 15.94 -9.41
N LEU A 85 -5.17 14.80 -9.02
CA LEU A 85 -6.18 14.67 -7.97
C LEU A 85 -5.61 14.74 -6.54
N GLY A 86 -4.31 14.99 -6.40
CA GLY A 86 -3.67 15.23 -5.10
C GLY A 86 -3.36 13.97 -4.30
N LYS A 87 -2.91 12.88 -4.96
CA LYS A 87 -2.42 11.67 -4.28
C LYS A 87 -1.33 11.98 -3.26
N THR A 88 -0.42 12.90 -3.59
CA THR A 88 0.64 13.36 -2.69
C THR A 88 0.06 13.97 -1.41
N LEU A 89 -0.90 14.89 -1.53
CA LEU A 89 -1.55 15.54 -0.39
C LEU A 89 -2.30 14.50 0.49
N GLN A 90 -3.01 13.57 -0.11
CA GLN A 90 -3.70 12.49 0.60
C GLN A 90 -2.69 11.63 1.38
N SER A 91 -1.57 11.26 0.76
CA SER A 91 -0.50 10.47 1.40
C SER A 91 0.20 11.24 2.52
N ILE A 92 0.49 12.52 2.34
CA ILE A 92 1.06 13.38 3.38
C ILE A 92 0.09 13.51 4.56
N THR A 93 -1.20 13.68 4.30
CA THR A 93 -2.23 13.72 5.34
C THR A 93 -2.26 12.43 6.14
N LEU A 94 -2.30 11.28 5.46
CA LEU A 94 -2.23 9.97 6.12
C LEU A 94 -0.98 9.86 7.01
N LEU A 95 0.20 10.15 6.47
CA LEU A 95 1.47 10.08 7.22
C LEU A 95 1.45 11.01 8.43
N SER A 96 0.99 12.27 8.25
CA SER A 96 0.89 13.27 9.32
C SER A 96 0.05 12.76 10.50
N CYS A 97 -1.11 12.17 10.19
CA CYS A 97 -2.01 11.60 11.18
C CYS A 97 -1.43 10.34 11.84
N LYS A 98 -0.88 9.42 11.06
CA LYS A 98 -0.35 8.14 11.58
C LYS A 98 0.91 8.31 12.42
N HIS A 99 1.79 9.25 12.06
CA HIS A 99 2.93 9.61 12.91
C HIS A 99 2.46 10.25 14.22
N HIS A 100 1.46 11.14 14.17
CA HIS A 100 0.87 11.73 15.37
C HIS A 100 0.27 10.66 16.32
N GLU A 101 -0.56 9.76 15.78
CA GLU A 101 -1.15 8.66 16.55
C GLU A 101 -0.08 7.78 17.22
N ARG A 102 1.01 7.47 16.46
CA ARG A 102 2.14 6.70 16.97
C ARG A 102 2.88 7.41 18.09
N ASP A 103 3.12 8.71 17.92
CA ASP A 103 3.77 9.54 18.94
C ASP A 103 2.94 9.66 20.22
N VAL A 104 1.62 9.84 20.11
CA VAL A 104 0.71 9.86 21.25
C VAL A 104 0.75 8.51 21.97
N ARG A 105 0.60 7.40 21.25
CA ARG A 105 0.66 6.05 21.82
C ARG A 105 2.01 5.77 22.50
N TRP A 106 3.12 6.23 21.91
CA TRP A 106 4.45 6.11 22.52
C TRP A 106 4.57 6.88 23.83
N ARG A 107 4.07 8.13 23.88
CA ARG A 107 4.09 8.95 25.11
C ARG A 107 3.26 8.34 26.23
N GLU A 108 2.13 7.73 25.89
CA GLU A 108 1.21 7.15 26.88
C GLU A 108 1.66 5.79 27.40
N SER A 109 2.14 4.90 26.52
CA SER A 109 2.38 3.50 26.86
C SER A 109 3.85 3.10 26.93
N GLN A 110 4.76 3.84 26.28
CA GLN A 110 6.17 3.47 26.07
C GLN A 110 6.31 2.05 25.45
N ALA A 111 5.26 1.56 24.79
CA ALA A 111 5.25 0.24 24.20
C ALA A 111 6.23 0.13 23.02
N PRO A 112 7.09 -0.89 22.94
CA PRO A 112 8.13 -1.00 21.90
C PRO A 112 7.59 -0.90 20.47
N ASP A 113 6.38 -1.41 20.22
CA ASP A 113 5.69 -1.36 18.92
C ASP A 113 5.17 0.05 18.56
N ALA A 114 5.05 0.93 19.56
CA ALA A 114 4.66 2.34 19.36
C ALA A 114 5.87 3.27 19.18
N ARG A 115 7.11 2.78 19.33
CA ARG A 115 8.31 3.60 19.15
C ARG A 115 8.28 4.34 17.82
N PRO A 116 8.52 5.68 17.79
CA PRO A 116 8.60 6.44 16.56
C PRO A 116 9.66 5.89 15.61
N ILE A 117 9.27 5.60 14.39
CA ILE A 117 10.14 5.17 13.29
C ILE A 117 9.77 5.94 12.02
N PRO A 118 10.72 6.25 11.15
CA PRO A 118 10.46 7.03 9.94
C PRO A 118 9.62 6.29 8.92
N SER A 119 9.01 7.04 8.03
CA SER A 119 8.39 6.56 6.78
C SER A 119 9.32 6.81 5.60
N LEU A 120 9.35 5.88 4.65
CA LEU A 120 10.12 5.97 3.42
C LEU A 120 9.19 6.32 2.25
N ILE A 121 9.58 7.33 1.48
CA ILE A 121 8.92 7.72 0.23
C ILE A 121 9.92 7.52 -0.90
N VAL A 122 9.58 6.66 -1.84
CA VAL A 122 10.38 6.36 -3.03
C VAL A 122 9.65 6.88 -4.26
N CYS A 123 10.29 7.77 -5.00
CA CYS A 123 9.69 8.43 -6.15
C CYS A 123 10.71 8.63 -7.29
N PRO A 124 10.28 9.01 -8.50
CA PRO A 124 11.19 9.44 -9.55
C PRO A 124 12.11 10.57 -9.09
N PRO A 125 13.38 10.63 -9.58
CA PRO A 125 14.35 11.64 -9.15
C PRO A 125 13.85 13.08 -9.27
N THR A 126 13.04 13.36 -10.29
CA THR A 126 12.46 14.69 -10.56
C THR A 126 11.42 15.12 -9.52
N LEU A 127 10.85 14.18 -8.77
CA LEU A 127 9.80 14.43 -7.78
C LEU A 127 10.32 14.49 -6.34
N THR A 128 11.58 14.10 -6.10
CA THR A 128 12.11 14.00 -4.72
C THR A 128 12.07 15.34 -3.97
N GLY A 129 12.51 16.42 -4.61
CA GLY A 129 12.44 17.76 -4.03
C GLY A 129 11.01 18.29 -3.85
N HIS A 130 10.12 17.93 -4.78
CA HIS A 130 8.70 18.27 -4.71
C HIS A 130 8.02 17.63 -3.50
N TRP A 131 8.28 16.35 -3.23
CA TRP A 131 7.76 15.66 -2.05
C TRP A 131 8.20 16.32 -0.75
N VAL A 132 9.49 16.67 -0.61
CA VAL A 132 9.98 17.36 0.59
C VAL A 132 9.28 18.72 0.76
N HIS A 133 9.19 19.50 -0.33
CA HIS A 133 8.53 20.80 -0.32
C HIS A 133 7.04 20.70 0.07
N GLU A 134 6.30 19.74 -0.49
CA GLU A 134 4.88 19.55 -0.17
C GLU A 134 4.67 19.06 1.27
N ILE A 135 5.56 18.22 1.82
CA ILE A 135 5.50 17.82 3.23
C ILE A 135 5.67 19.05 4.13
N GLU A 136 6.66 19.90 3.85
CA GLU A 136 6.90 21.15 4.60
C GLU A 136 5.74 22.13 4.45
N GLN A 137 5.13 22.20 3.28
CA GLN A 137 4.01 23.10 2.99
C GLN A 137 2.71 22.67 3.67
N TYR A 138 2.37 21.38 3.65
CA TYR A 138 1.04 20.90 4.02
C TYR A 138 0.98 20.29 5.42
N SER A 139 2.05 19.64 5.87
CA SER A 139 2.06 19.01 7.18
C SER A 139 2.54 19.95 8.29
N PRO A 140 1.83 20.03 9.42
CA PRO A 140 2.28 20.83 10.56
C PRO A 140 3.32 20.11 11.44
N ASN A 141 3.45 18.79 11.34
CA ASN A 141 4.17 17.97 12.31
C ASN A 141 5.25 17.04 11.71
N LEU A 142 5.27 16.80 10.40
CA LEU A 142 6.27 15.94 9.78
C LEU A 142 7.57 16.72 9.47
N ARG A 143 8.68 16.13 9.86
CA ARG A 143 10.03 16.57 9.47
C ARG A 143 10.52 15.66 8.35
N ALA A 144 10.75 16.21 7.17
CA ALA A 144 11.22 15.48 6.00
C ALA A 144 12.70 15.67 5.75
N ILE A 145 13.37 14.64 5.21
CA ILE A 145 14.74 14.73 4.70
C ILE A 145 14.82 14.17 3.29
N LEU A 146 15.55 14.89 2.43
CA LEU A 146 15.94 14.40 1.12
C LEU A 146 17.21 13.55 1.25
N TYR A 147 17.07 12.23 1.07
CA TYR A 147 18.20 11.31 1.05
C TYR A 147 18.72 11.17 -0.37
N ALA A 148 19.67 12.02 -0.76
CA ALA A 148 20.23 12.14 -2.10
C ALA A 148 21.69 12.60 -2.06
N GLY A 149 22.30 12.79 -3.23
CA GLY A 149 23.68 13.28 -3.37
C GLY A 149 24.71 12.17 -3.59
N GLN A 150 25.98 12.50 -3.41
CA GLN A 150 27.09 11.55 -3.57
C GLN A 150 27.11 10.50 -2.45
N PRO A 151 27.74 9.33 -2.64
CA PRO A 151 27.77 8.25 -1.64
C PRO A 151 28.24 8.70 -0.25
N ALA A 152 29.25 9.55 -0.17
CA ALA A 152 29.76 10.08 1.09
C ALA A 152 28.76 10.99 1.81
N GLU A 153 27.96 11.74 1.06
CA GLU A 153 26.88 12.58 1.60
C GLU A 153 25.74 11.71 2.13
N ARG A 154 25.31 10.71 1.34
CA ARG A 154 24.26 9.78 1.76
C ARG A 154 24.66 8.97 3.00
N ALA A 155 25.95 8.60 3.14
CA ALA A 155 26.45 7.94 4.35
C ALA A 155 26.29 8.81 5.61
N ARG A 156 26.45 10.14 5.48
CA ARG A 156 26.16 11.07 6.59
C ARG A 156 24.66 11.18 6.86
N LEU A 157 23.84 11.30 5.80
CA LEU A 157 22.38 11.37 5.95
C LEU A 157 21.81 10.11 6.60
N GLN A 158 22.40 8.94 6.33
CA GLN A 158 22.00 7.67 6.92
C GLN A 158 22.00 7.71 8.46
N THR A 159 22.99 8.34 9.08
CA THR A 159 23.07 8.46 10.54
C THR A 159 21.96 9.34 11.12
N GLN A 160 21.31 10.15 10.30
CA GLN A 160 20.28 11.10 10.71
C GLN A 160 18.86 10.59 10.44
N ILE A 161 18.68 9.49 9.72
CA ILE A 161 17.36 8.96 9.31
C ILE A 161 16.39 8.87 10.50
N ALA A 162 16.84 8.37 11.65
CA ALA A 162 16.01 8.21 12.83
C ALA A 162 15.54 9.54 13.48
N SER A 163 16.08 10.68 13.05
CA SER A 163 15.70 12.00 13.55
C SER A 163 14.60 12.66 12.73
N TYR A 164 14.15 12.01 11.65
CA TYR A 164 13.12 12.50 10.75
C TYR A 164 11.91 11.58 10.73
N ASP A 165 10.78 12.14 10.34
CA ASP A 165 9.50 11.41 10.25
C ASP A 165 9.29 10.86 8.84
N ALA A 166 9.82 11.55 7.82
CA ALA A 166 9.74 11.14 6.41
C ALA A 166 11.11 11.24 5.73
N VAL A 167 11.52 10.18 5.05
CA VAL A 167 12.74 10.10 4.25
C VAL A 167 12.36 9.92 2.80
N VAL A 168 12.74 10.90 1.97
CA VAL A 168 12.42 10.91 0.54
C VAL A 168 13.66 10.55 -0.26
N MET A 169 13.56 9.58 -1.16
CA MET A 169 14.66 9.19 -2.04
C MET A 169 14.18 8.68 -3.39
N SER A 170 15.08 8.61 -4.35
CA SER A 170 14.76 8.05 -5.65
C SER A 170 14.92 6.53 -5.69
N TYR A 171 14.26 5.89 -6.66
CA TYR A 171 14.39 4.45 -6.93
C TYR A 171 15.85 4.02 -7.17
N ASP A 172 16.65 4.86 -7.83
CA ASP A 172 18.07 4.58 -8.05
C ASP A 172 18.87 4.59 -6.77
N VAL A 173 18.56 5.51 -5.85
CA VAL A 173 19.19 5.57 -4.53
C VAL A 173 18.84 4.34 -3.72
N VAL A 174 17.58 3.90 -3.69
CA VAL A 174 17.17 2.63 -3.04
C VAL A 174 17.98 1.47 -3.60
N ARG A 175 18.07 1.35 -4.93
CA ARG A 175 18.85 0.27 -5.57
C ARG A 175 20.33 0.27 -5.19
N ASN A 176 20.93 1.46 -5.10
CA ASN A 176 22.35 1.59 -4.82
C ASN A 176 22.70 1.35 -3.34
N ASP A 177 21.81 1.76 -2.43
CA ASP A 177 22.05 1.76 -0.98
C ASP A 177 21.26 0.67 -0.25
N ILE A 178 20.67 -0.29 -0.96
CA ILE A 178 19.76 -1.29 -0.35
C ILE A 178 20.39 -2.06 0.80
N ALA A 179 21.70 -2.34 0.74
CA ALA A 179 22.42 -3.02 1.82
C ALA A 179 22.36 -2.25 3.15
N ALA A 180 22.31 -0.92 3.08
CA ALA A 180 22.20 -0.03 4.24
C ALA A 180 20.76 0.21 4.66
N LEU A 181 19.80 0.14 3.73
CA LEU A 181 18.39 0.44 3.95
C LEU A 181 17.57 -0.77 4.38
N ALA A 182 17.91 -1.97 3.90
CA ALA A 182 17.18 -3.21 4.19
C ALA A 182 17.13 -3.57 5.69
N PRO A 183 18.16 -3.32 6.53
CA PRO A 183 18.08 -3.58 7.97
C PRO A 183 17.18 -2.62 8.73
N LEU A 184 16.78 -1.50 8.13
CA LEU A 184 15.93 -0.49 8.77
C LEU A 184 14.46 -0.91 8.75
N HIS A 185 13.74 -0.56 9.81
CA HIS A 185 12.29 -0.71 9.88
C HIS A 185 11.62 0.64 9.61
N TRP A 186 10.63 0.62 8.74
CA TRP A 186 9.90 1.79 8.32
C TRP A 186 8.42 1.71 8.75
N HIS A 187 7.85 2.84 9.17
CA HIS A 187 6.42 2.89 9.46
C HIS A 187 5.60 2.69 8.16
N TYR A 188 5.91 3.49 7.15
CA TYR A 188 5.36 3.34 5.80
C TYR A 188 6.48 3.19 4.77
N CYS A 189 6.22 2.44 3.72
CA CYS A 189 6.95 2.52 2.45
C CYS A 189 5.97 2.90 1.35
N ILE A 190 6.07 4.15 0.88
CA ILE A 190 5.25 4.69 -0.20
C ILE A 190 6.05 4.68 -1.48
N LEU A 191 5.52 4.06 -2.53
CA LEU A 191 6.10 4.09 -3.88
C LEU A 191 5.25 5.00 -4.75
N ASP A 192 5.80 6.15 -5.11
CA ASP A 192 5.17 7.04 -6.07
C ASP A 192 5.57 6.65 -7.50
N GLU A 193 4.63 6.76 -8.43
CA GLU A 193 4.74 6.23 -9.78
C GLU A 193 5.11 4.73 -9.78
N GLY A 194 4.33 3.93 -9.07
CA GLY A 194 4.59 2.52 -8.82
C GLY A 194 4.78 1.63 -10.04
N HIS A 195 4.46 2.12 -11.24
CA HIS A 195 4.75 1.43 -12.51
C HIS A 195 6.25 1.12 -12.69
N VAL A 196 7.15 1.82 -11.99
CA VAL A 196 8.61 1.57 -12.00
C VAL A 196 8.94 0.14 -11.53
N ILE A 197 8.11 -0.47 -10.68
CA ILE A 197 8.34 -1.83 -10.17
C ILE A 197 7.49 -2.90 -10.86
N CYS A 198 6.83 -2.59 -11.98
CA CYS A 198 6.01 -3.55 -12.71
C CYS A 198 6.77 -4.78 -13.22
N SER A 199 8.07 -4.67 -13.48
CA SER A 199 8.91 -5.80 -13.87
C SER A 199 9.66 -6.37 -12.68
N ALA A 200 9.30 -7.60 -12.27
CA ALA A 200 9.92 -8.31 -11.14
C ALA A 200 11.42 -8.59 -11.33
N LYS A 201 11.90 -8.59 -12.58
CA LYS A 201 13.29 -8.97 -12.91
C LYS A 201 14.30 -7.83 -12.74
N THR A 202 13.84 -6.59 -12.62
CA THR A 202 14.76 -5.44 -12.52
C THR A 202 15.48 -5.40 -11.16
N LYS A 203 16.71 -4.86 -11.16
CA LYS A 203 17.46 -4.65 -9.93
C LYS A 203 16.74 -3.72 -8.96
N THR A 204 16.06 -2.70 -9.49
CA THR A 204 15.26 -1.74 -8.72
C THR A 204 14.11 -2.43 -7.99
N THR A 205 13.32 -3.24 -8.68
CA THR A 205 12.21 -4.00 -8.08
C THR A 205 12.70 -4.93 -6.97
N ARG A 206 13.80 -5.65 -7.22
CA ARG A 206 14.39 -6.54 -6.22
C ARG A 206 14.90 -5.79 -4.99
N ALA A 207 15.45 -4.60 -5.17
CA ALA A 207 15.91 -3.76 -4.06
C ALA A 207 14.72 -3.25 -3.24
N VAL A 208 13.71 -2.67 -3.89
CA VAL A 208 12.52 -2.14 -3.21
C VAL A 208 11.79 -3.23 -2.40
N LYS A 209 11.72 -4.46 -2.91
CA LYS A 209 11.10 -5.60 -2.20
C LYS A 209 11.84 -6.04 -0.93
N GLN A 210 13.09 -5.63 -0.74
CA GLN A 210 13.86 -5.90 0.49
C GLN A 210 13.58 -4.88 1.60
N ILE A 211 12.84 -3.81 1.34
CA ILE A 211 12.47 -2.82 2.35
C ILE A 211 11.45 -3.41 3.31
N HIS A 212 11.74 -3.30 4.62
CA HIS A 212 10.85 -3.74 5.68
C HIS A 212 10.01 -2.56 6.19
N ALA A 213 8.70 -2.60 5.94
CA ALA A 213 7.77 -1.57 6.40
C ALA A 213 6.51 -2.20 7.01
N GLU A 214 5.95 -1.55 8.04
CA GLU A 214 4.68 -1.97 8.66
C GLU A 214 3.53 -1.81 7.67
N HIS A 215 3.54 -0.71 6.89
CA HIS A 215 2.53 -0.42 5.88
C HIS A 215 3.19 -0.12 4.54
N ARG A 216 2.56 -0.60 3.47
CA ARG A 216 3.01 -0.37 2.09
C ARG A 216 1.92 0.27 1.28
N LEU A 217 2.27 1.29 0.50
CA LEU A 217 1.34 2.01 -0.35
C LEU A 217 1.99 2.28 -1.70
N ILE A 218 1.25 2.07 -2.76
CA ILE A 218 1.65 2.43 -4.12
C ILE A 218 0.76 3.58 -4.59
N LEU A 219 1.35 4.61 -5.16
CA LEU A 219 0.64 5.69 -5.83
C LEU A 219 0.87 5.55 -7.33
N SER A 220 -0.19 5.58 -8.11
CA SER A 220 -0.08 5.51 -9.57
C SER A 220 -1.28 6.20 -10.22
N GLY A 221 -1.02 6.97 -11.28
CA GLY A 221 -2.08 7.47 -12.17
C GLY A 221 -2.55 6.42 -13.18
N THR A 222 -1.75 5.35 -13.37
CA THR A 222 -2.01 4.31 -14.36
C THR A 222 -1.61 2.96 -13.79
N PRO A 223 -2.45 2.33 -12.97
CA PRO A 223 -2.07 1.18 -12.16
C PRO A 223 -1.69 -0.06 -12.98
N ILE A 224 -2.34 -0.25 -14.12
CA ILE A 224 -2.14 -1.42 -14.99
C ILE A 224 -2.25 -0.96 -16.43
N GLN A 225 -1.13 -0.73 -17.10
CA GLN A 225 -1.18 -0.25 -18.48
C GLN A 225 -1.38 -1.36 -19.48
N ASN A 226 -0.75 -2.55 -19.35
CA ASN A 226 -0.73 -3.51 -20.43
C ASN A 226 -0.70 -5.01 -20.06
N HIS A 227 -0.26 -5.41 -18.88
CA HIS A 227 -0.01 -6.83 -18.60
C HIS A 227 -0.44 -7.28 -17.21
N VAL A 228 -1.09 -8.42 -17.14
CA VAL A 228 -1.43 -9.14 -15.89
C VAL A 228 -0.18 -9.40 -15.04
N LEU A 229 1.01 -9.54 -15.65
CA LEU A 229 2.28 -9.70 -14.93
C LEU A 229 2.71 -8.47 -14.15
N GLU A 230 2.32 -7.26 -14.58
CA GLU A 230 2.57 -6.03 -13.82
C GLU A 230 1.86 -6.08 -12.47
N LEU A 231 0.62 -6.56 -12.48
CA LEU A 231 -0.18 -6.75 -11.27
C LEU A 231 0.52 -7.68 -10.27
N TRP A 232 1.07 -8.82 -10.75
CA TRP A 232 1.81 -9.72 -9.87
C TRP A 232 2.96 -9.01 -9.15
N SER A 233 3.74 -8.21 -9.86
CA SER A 233 4.90 -7.52 -9.27
C SER A 233 4.50 -6.49 -8.22
N LEU A 234 3.40 -5.75 -8.45
CA LEU A 234 2.85 -4.79 -7.51
C LEU A 234 2.33 -5.49 -6.25
N PHE A 235 1.56 -6.57 -6.43
CA PHE A 235 1.04 -7.36 -5.31
C PHE A 235 2.14 -8.09 -4.53
N ASP A 236 3.19 -8.58 -5.21
CA ASP A 236 4.32 -9.20 -4.52
C ASP A 236 5.15 -8.19 -3.71
N PHE A 237 5.12 -6.89 -4.08
CA PHE A 237 5.62 -5.83 -3.20
C PHE A 237 4.67 -5.57 -2.03
N LEU A 238 3.36 -5.44 -2.27
CA LEU A 238 2.39 -5.13 -1.21
C LEU A 238 2.24 -6.30 -0.23
N MET A 239 2.01 -7.50 -0.73
CA MET A 239 1.72 -8.71 0.04
C MET A 239 2.55 -9.89 -0.51
N PRO A 240 3.83 -10.02 -0.10
CA PRO A 240 4.71 -11.05 -0.62
C PRO A 240 4.10 -12.45 -0.52
N GLY A 241 4.07 -13.19 -1.65
CA GLY A 241 3.54 -14.55 -1.71
C GLY A 241 2.02 -14.67 -1.85
N PHE A 242 1.24 -13.60 -1.75
CA PHE A 242 -0.23 -13.62 -1.85
C PHE A 242 -0.74 -14.22 -3.16
N LEU A 243 -0.14 -13.84 -4.30
CA LEU A 243 -0.47 -14.37 -5.63
C LEU A 243 0.40 -15.59 -6.02
N GLY A 244 1.13 -16.18 -5.09
CA GLY A 244 2.05 -17.28 -5.35
C GLY A 244 3.33 -16.84 -6.05
N THR A 245 4.08 -17.81 -6.62
CA THR A 245 5.32 -17.52 -7.34
C THR A 245 5.03 -16.90 -8.71
N ASP A 246 6.00 -16.13 -9.24
CA ASP A 246 5.97 -15.56 -10.61
C ASP A 246 5.61 -16.63 -11.67
N HIS A 247 6.24 -17.80 -11.59
CA HIS A 247 5.99 -18.92 -12.49
C HIS A 247 4.55 -19.45 -12.38
N ALA A 248 4.06 -19.70 -11.17
CA ALA A 248 2.71 -20.21 -10.96
C ALA A 248 1.64 -19.21 -11.41
N PHE A 249 1.86 -17.91 -11.14
CA PHE A 249 0.99 -16.84 -11.59
C PHE A 249 1.00 -16.71 -13.12
N HIS A 250 2.17 -16.80 -13.73
CA HIS A 250 2.31 -16.76 -15.19
C HIS A 250 1.51 -17.88 -15.86
N GLU A 251 1.70 -19.12 -15.42
CA GLU A 251 1.00 -20.28 -16.00
C GLU A 251 -0.51 -20.23 -15.78
N ARG A 252 -0.95 -19.81 -14.61
CA ARG A 252 -2.36 -19.84 -14.22
C ARG A 252 -3.17 -18.67 -14.82
N PHE A 253 -2.59 -17.47 -14.84
CA PHE A 253 -3.33 -16.24 -15.18
C PHE A 253 -2.78 -15.53 -16.41
N ALA A 254 -1.46 -15.33 -16.50
CA ALA A 254 -0.91 -14.50 -17.56
C ALA A 254 -0.92 -15.20 -18.92
N ARG A 255 -0.53 -16.47 -18.97
CA ARG A 255 -0.47 -17.25 -20.21
C ARG A 255 -1.81 -17.34 -20.94
N PRO A 256 -2.94 -17.71 -20.30
CA PRO A 256 -4.25 -17.72 -20.96
C PRO A 256 -4.67 -16.35 -21.49
N VAL A 257 -4.44 -15.28 -20.70
CA VAL A 257 -4.79 -13.91 -21.10
C VAL A 257 -3.94 -13.42 -22.26
N LEU A 258 -2.64 -13.72 -22.28
CA LEU A 258 -1.72 -13.35 -23.35
C LEU A 258 -2.02 -14.12 -24.65
N ALA A 259 -2.35 -15.41 -24.57
CA ALA A 259 -2.73 -16.22 -25.73
C ALA A 259 -3.96 -15.63 -26.45
N CYS A 260 -4.90 -15.06 -25.70
CA CYS A 260 -6.07 -14.40 -26.26
C CYS A 260 -5.73 -13.06 -26.95
N ARG A 261 -4.63 -12.39 -26.60
CA ARG A 261 -4.20 -11.10 -27.19
C ARG A 261 -3.33 -11.23 -28.42
N THR A 262 -2.60 -12.34 -28.57
CA THR A 262 -1.63 -12.57 -29.64
C THR A 262 -2.25 -13.46 -30.72
N GLY A 263 -2.62 -12.88 -31.88
CA GLY A 263 -3.12 -13.61 -33.05
C GLY A 263 -4.64 -13.65 -33.17
N LYS A 264 -5.17 -14.71 -33.83
CA LYS A 264 -6.61 -14.98 -33.89
C LYS A 264 -6.95 -16.01 -32.80
N PRO A 265 -7.44 -15.59 -31.65
CA PRO A 265 -7.71 -16.50 -30.55
C PRO A 265 -8.84 -17.46 -30.90
N SER A 266 -8.67 -18.75 -30.61
CA SER A 266 -9.71 -19.74 -30.68
C SER A 266 -10.82 -19.48 -29.65
N ALA A 267 -11.97 -20.13 -29.78
CA ALA A 267 -13.04 -20.06 -28.80
C ALA A 267 -12.55 -20.58 -27.42
N ALA A 268 -11.73 -21.63 -27.43
CA ALA A 268 -11.12 -22.20 -26.21
C ALA A 268 -10.13 -21.21 -25.52
N ASP A 269 -9.34 -20.45 -26.30
CA ASP A 269 -8.43 -19.44 -25.74
C ASP A 269 -9.21 -18.30 -25.07
N LYS A 270 -10.33 -17.87 -25.65
CA LYS A 270 -11.20 -16.84 -25.07
C LYS A 270 -11.82 -17.30 -23.76
N GLU A 271 -12.34 -18.52 -23.73
CA GLU A 271 -12.92 -19.13 -22.54
C GLU A 271 -11.87 -19.27 -21.41
N ALA A 272 -10.69 -19.79 -21.75
CA ALA A 272 -9.58 -19.92 -20.81
C ALA A 272 -9.12 -18.56 -20.23
N ALA A 273 -9.07 -17.51 -21.07
CA ALA A 273 -8.73 -16.15 -20.62
C ALA A 273 -9.81 -15.57 -19.71
N THR A 274 -11.09 -15.78 -20.01
CA THR A 274 -12.21 -15.33 -19.16
C THR A 274 -12.16 -16.00 -17.80
N LEU A 275 -12.03 -17.32 -17.76
CA LEU A 275 -11.91 -18.09 -16.50
C LEU A 275 -10.68 -17.65 -15.68
N ALA A 276 -9.55 -17.40 -16.33
CA ALA A 276 -8.35 -16.90 -15.65
C ALA A 276 -8.56 -15.51 -15.05
N LEU A 277 -9.21 -14.59 -15.75
CA LEU A 277 -9.54 -13.25 -15.26
C LEU A 277 -10.55 -13.28 -14.12
N GLU A 278 -11.59 -14.10 -14.21
CA GLU A 278 -12.57 -14.31 -13.12
C GLU A 278 -11.89 -14.88 -11.88
N ALA A 279 -11.04 -15.90 -12.03
CA ALA A 279 -10.30 -16.48 -10.93
C ALA A 279 -9.32 -15.50 -10.30
N LEU A 280 -8.67 -14.64 -11.10
CA LEU A 280 -7.79 -13.58 -10.62
C LEU A 280 -8.60 -12.52 -9.88
N HIS A 281 -9.72 -12.07 -10.44
CA HIS A 281 -10.62 -11.12 -9.81
C HIS A 281 -11.11 -11.62 -8.44
N LEU A 282 -11.55 -12.87 -8.36
CA LEU A 282 -11.92 -13.52 -7.11
C LEU A 282 -10.74 -13.58 -6.12
N SER A 283 -9.51 -13.81 -6.59
CA SER A 283 -8.32 -13.83 -5.73
C SER A 283 -7.93 -12.45 -5.18
N LEU A 284 -8.29 -11.38 -5.89
CA LEU A 284 -7.99 -9.99 -5.50
C LEU A 284 -9.06 -9.39 -4.58
N ILE A 285 -10.31 -9.85 -4.70
CA ILE A 285 -11.42 -9.41 -3.83
C ILE A 285 -11.39 -10.16 -2.48
N HIS A 286 -10.75 -11.31 -2.45
CA HIS A 286 -10.69 -12.22 -1.31
C HIS A 286 -9.28 -12.33 -0.76
#